data_6779d5319eb75c1c525338ca723843a8
#
_entry.id   6779d5319eb75c1c525338ca723843a8
#
_cell.length_a   1.000
_cell.length_b   1.000
_cell.length_c   1.000
_cell.angle_alpha   90.00
_cell.angle_beta   90.00
_cell.angle_gamma   90.00
#
_symmetry.space_group_name_H-M   'P 1'
#
loop_
_entity.id
_entity.type
_entity.pdbx_description
1 polymer ?
#
loop_
_entity_poly.entity_id
_entity_poly.type
_entity_poly.pdbx_seq_one_letter_code
_entity_poly.pdbx_strand_id
1 'polypeptide(L)'
;MTNPFFEPWTAPFEAPPFDKIKPDHFAPAYDRALKEHLAEIHAIANDPAAPTFENTIVALEDTGRLLNKVESVFHNLASSHTNEHIEAIELHMAPVMAKHWTGIHMNGPLFARIDSLKQNEGKLGLDAESLRVLDRYWLDFVRAGAKVQGAGKERLAHIVERLATLGTEFGQNVLADEQAYVLPLAEADLAGVPDFAKEAAAETAKDRKLDAPFAVTTSRSSVEPILAFADNRDLREKLFKAWTARGDNPNDHNNAALIQEMVRLRAERAKLLGYKTFAHFKLADKMAKSPEAARKLLEDVWAPARRRALEERDALQKVVTGTGGNFKLEAWDWRYYAEKLRKERYDLDESEVMPYFQLEKMIEAAFDTAHRLFGLDFAERKDVPVYHPDVRVWEVSRKGRHVGLFYGDYFARSSKRGGAWMSSF
;
A
#
# COMPACT_ATOMS: atom_id res chain seq x y z
N MET A 1 -29.77 15.06 -2.51
CA MET A 1 -28.82 15.02 -3.65
C MET A 1 -28.68 13.56 -4.03
N THR A 2 -28.64 13.26 -5.34
CA THR A 2 -28.37 11.89 -5.83
C THR A 2 -26.93 11.51 -5.53
N ASN A 3 -26.70 10.25 -5.18
CA ASN A 3 -25.36 9.75 -4.89
C ASN A 3 -24.54 9.65 -6.20
N PRO A 4 -23.35 10.27 -6.30
CA PRO A 4 -22.54 10.29 -7.52
C PRO A 4 -22.13 8.92 -8.05
N PHE A 5 -22.11 7.89 -7.21
CA PHE A 5 -21.80 6.52 -7.63
C PHE A 5 -22.93 5.87 -8.43
N PHE A 6 -24.16 6.38 -8.34
CA PHE A 6 -25.32 5.83 -9.02
C PHE A 6 -25.61 6.47 -10.37
N GLU A 7 -24.86 7.53 -10.69
CA GLU A 7 -24.99 8.27 -11.94
C GLU A 7 -23.80 7.94 -12.87
N PRO A 8 -24.00 8.07 -14.19
CA PRO A 8 -22.88 8.07 -15.12
C PRO A 8 -21.91 9.21 -14.78
N TRP A 9 -20.63 8.92 -14.79
CA TRP A 9 -19.63 9.97 -14.61
C TRP A 9 -19.48 10.76 -15.92
N THR A 10 -19.67 12.08 -15.83
CA THR A 10 -19.65 12.99 -16.98
C THR A 10 -18.42 13.88 -17.03
N ALA A 11 -17.49 13.71 -16.07
CA ALA A 11 -16.19 14.35 -16.12
C ALA A 11 -15.40 13.87 -17.35
N PRO A 12 -14.43 14.64 -17.86
CA PRO A 12 -13.59 14.20 -18.96
C PRO A 12 -13.03 12.79 -18.72
N PHE A 13 -13.12 11.94 -19.74
CA PHE A 13 -12.67 10.54 -19.70
C PHE A 13 -13.37 9.64 -18.65
N GLU A 14 -14.58 10.01 -18.25
CA GLU A 14 -15.34 9.32 -17.19
C GLU A 14 -14.58 9.25 -15.85
N ALA A 15 -13.72 10.25 -15.59
CA ALA A 15 -12.95 10.35 -14.35
C ALA A 15 -13.88 10.48 -13.14
N PRO A 16 -13.44 9.97 -11.95
CA PRO A 16 -14.22 10.10 -10.73
C PRO A 16 -14.54 11.57 -10.41
N PRO A 17 -15.81 11.93 -10.15
CA PRO A 17 -16.19 13.31 -9.82
C PRO A 17 -15.85 13.65 -8.37
N PHE A 18 -14.56 13.75 -8.07
CA PHE A 18 -14.05 13.99 -6.71
C PHE A 18 -14.62 15.26 -6.07
N ASP A 19 -14.96 16.26 -6.88
CA ASP A 19 -15.63 17.49 -6.44
C ASP A 19 -17.04 17.27 -5.88
N LYS A 20 -17.68 16.14 -6.22
CA LYS A 20 -19.05 15.80 -5.81
C LYS A 20 -19.10 14.65 -4.78
N ILE A 21 -18.05 13.83 -4.70
CA ILE A 21 -17.99 12.69 -3.81
C ILE A 21 -17.73 13.17 -2.37
N LYS A 22 -18.52 12.68 -1.42
CA LYS A 22 -18.41 12.95 0.02
C LYS A 22 -18.38 11.65 0.80
N PRO A 23 -17.82 11.62 2.02
CA PRO A 23 -17.80 10.43 2.86
C PRO A 23 -19.17 9.76 3.02
N ASP A 24 -20.24 10.53 3.22
CA ASP A 24 -21.62 10.01 3.38
C ASP A 24 -22.16 9.25 2.16
N HIS A 25 -21.53 9.38 1.01
CA HIS A 25 -21.94 8.68 -0.21
C HIS A 25 -21.48 7.21 -0.22
N PHE A 26 -20.45 6.86 0.53
CA PHE A 26 -19.84 5.52 0.45
C PHE A 26 -20.73 4.44 1.06
N ALA A 27 -21.25 4.60 2.28
CA ALA A 27 -22.05 3.57 2.91
C ALA A 27 -23.26 3.13 2.06
N PRO A 28 -24.12 4.05 1.56
CA PRO A 28 -25.21 3.65 0.67
C PRO A 28 -24.75 3.11 -0.68
N ALA A 29 -23.56 3.55 -1.17
CA ALA A 29 -23.01 3.03 -2.41
C ALA A 29 -22.53 1.58 -2.24
N TYR A 30 -21.85 1.26 -1.15
CA TYR A 30 -21.48 -0.11 -0.80
C TYR A 30 -22.71 -1.00 -0.63
N ASP A 31 -23.73 -0.57 0.12
CA ASP A 31 -24.95 -1.35 0.33
C ASP A 31 -25.62 -1.77 -0.97
N ARG A 32 -25.70 -0.85 -1.92
CA ARG A 32 -26.27 -1.13 -3.24
C ARG A 32 -25.34 -2.01 -4.07
N ALA A 33 -24.06 -1.68 -4.12
CA ALA A 33 -23.06 -2.41 -4.92
C ALA A 33 -22.91 -3.86 -4.49
N LEU A 34 -22.89 -4.13 -3.17
CA LEU A 34 -22.84 -5.49 -2.64
C LEU A 34 -24.07 -6.32 -3.01
N LYS A 35 -25.27 -5.71 -2.99
CA LYS A 35 -26.52 -6.40 -3.37
C LYS A 35 -26.53 -6.71 -4.87
N GLU A 36 -26.15 -5.75 -5.72
CA GLU A 36 -26.07 -5.93 -7.16
C GLU A 36 -25.07 -7.05 -7.51
N HIS A 37 -23.86 -6.99 -6.96
CA HIS A 37 -22.84 -8.00 -7.19
C HIS A 37 -23.29 -9.40 -6.75
N LEU A 38 -23.91 -9.56 -5.58
CA LEU A 38 -24.44 -10.86 -5.15
C LEU A 38 -25.54 -11.38 -6.08
N ALA A 39 -26.38 -10.51 -6.63
CA ALA A 39 -27.40 -10.92 -7.58
C ALA A 39 -26.77 -11.44 -8.89
N GLU A 40 -25.73 -10.76 -9.40
CA GLU A 40 -24.94 -11.19 -10.56
C GLU A 40 -24.29 -12.56 -10.32
N ILE A 41 -23.63 -12.74 -9.16
CA ILE A 41 -23.02 -14.01 -8.75
C ILE A 41 -24.07 -15.13 -8.66
N HIS A 42 -25.24 -14.85 -8.09
CA HIS A 42 -26.32 -15.84 -8.00
C HIS A 42 -26.87 -16.23 -9.38
N ALA A 43 -26.95 -15.29 -10.32
CA ALA A 43 -27.38 -15.59 -11.68
C ALA A 43 -26.41 -16.55 -12.37
N ILE A 44 -25.09 -16.35 -12.23
CA ILE A 44 -24.08 -17.26 -12.78
C ILE A 44 -24.13 -18.62 -12.08
N ALA A 45 -24.19 -18.63 -10.75
CA ALA A 45 -24.17 -19.87 -9.96
C ALA A 45 -25.36 -20.80 -10.25
N ASN A 46 -26.53 -20.22 -10.57
CA ASN A 46 -27.77 -20.93 -10.81
C ASN A 46 -28.19 -21.00 -12.29
N ASP A 47 -27.30 -20.63 -13.22
CA ASP A 47 -27.56 -20.74 -14.64
C ASP A 47 -27.84 -22.22 -14.98
N PRO A 48 -29.03 -22.58 -15.55
CA PRO A 48 -29.38 -23.94 -15.89
C PRO A 48 -28.58 -24.52 -17.07
N ALA A 49 -27.89 -23.66 -17.85
CA ALA A 49 -27.04 -24.09 -18.93
C ALA A 49 -25.77 -24.77 -18.41
N ALA A 50 -25.27 -25.74 -19.16
CA ALA A 50 -23.99 -26.37 -18.86
C ALA A 50 -22.87 -25.31 -18.77
N PRO A 51 -21.92 -25.44 -17.80
CA PRO A 51 -20.85 -24.46 -17.65
C PRO A 51 -19.96 -24.41 -18.90
N THR A 52 -19.74 -23.22 -19.41
CA THR A 52 -18.74 -22.88 -20.42
C THR A 52 -17.78 -21.83 -19.85
N PHE A 53 -16.65 -21.59 -20.52
CA PHE A 53 -15.71 -20.55 -20.14
C PHE A 53 -16.40 -19.17 -20.15
N GLU A 54 -17.23 -18.93 -21.17
CA GLU A 54 -17.94 -17.66 -21.36
C GLU A 54 -19.01 -17.43 -20.30
N ASN A 55 -19.93 -18.42 -20.07
CA ASN A 55 -21.03 -18.24 -19.11
C ASN A 55 -20.63 -18.41 -17.64
N THR A 56 -19.36 -18.69 -17.37
CA THR A 56 -18.86 -18.90 -16.02
C THR A 56 -17.68 -17.97 -15.72
N ILE A 57 -16.56 -18.07 -16.44
CA ILE A 57 -15.35 -17.29 -16.13
C ILE A 57 -15.45 -15.87 -16.68
N VAL A 58 -15.78 -15.70 -17.96
CA VAL A 58 -15.95 -14.37 -18.55
C VAL A 58 -17.11 -13.62 -17.87
N ALA A 59 -18.20 -14.33 -17.57
CA ALA A 59 -19.32 -13.77 -16.84
C ALA A 59 -18.91 -13.28 -15.43
N LEU A 60 -18.04 -14.01 -14.72
CA LEU A 60 -17.50 -13.57 -13.41
C LEU A 60 -16.63 -12.33 -13.52
N GLU A 61 -15.79 -12.23 -14.56
CA GLU A 61 -14.95 -11.02 -14.80
C GLU A 61 -15.81 -9.76 -14.98
N ASP A 62 -17.01 -9.89 -15.51
CA ASP A 62 -17.93 -8.79 -15.78
C ASP A 62 -18.76 -8.36 -14.55
N THR A 63 -18.71 -9.13 -13.44
CA THR A 63 -19.50 -8.84 -12.23
C THR A 63 -18.89 -7.73 -11.37
N GLY A 64 -19.71 -7.12 -10.53
CA GLY A 64 -19.27 -6.19 -9.48
C GLY A 64 -18.77 -4.84 -10.00
N ARG A 65 -19.16 -4.38 -11.17
CA ARG A 65 -18.70 -3.11 -11.75
C ARG A 65 -18.96 -1.92 -10.84
N LEU A 66 -20.15 -1.85 -10.21
CA LEU A 66 -20.46 -0.78 -9.26
C LEU A 66 -19.59 -0.90 -8.00
N LEU A 67 -19.39 -2.13 -7.50
CA LEU A 67 -18.54 -2.37 -6.32
C LEU A 67 -17.11 -1.94 -6.59
N ASN A 68 -16.53 -2.33 -7.72
CA ASN A 68 -15.18 -1.91 -8.12
C ASN A 68 -15.05 -0.38 -8.23
N LYS A 69 -16.06 0.28 -8.82
CA LYS A 69 -16.13 1.74 -8.91
C LYS A 69 -16.11 2.42 -7.54
N VAL A 70 -16.85 1.88 -6.56
CA VAL A 70 -16.87 2.41 -5.19
C VAL A 70 -15.56 2.12 -4.46
N GLU A 71 -15.07 0.88 -4.52
CA GLU A 71 -13.84 0.44 -3.82
C GLU A 71 -12.60 1.18 -4.30
N SER A 72 -12.43 1.34 -5.62
CA SER A 72 -11.27 2.04 -6.19
C SER A 72 -11.15 3.46 -5.65
N VAL A 73 -12.26 4.21 -5.66
CA VAL A 73 -12.28 5.58 -5.14
C VAL A 73 -12.11 5.61 -3.63
N PHE A 74 -12.80 4.72 -2.91
CA PHE A 74 -12.72 4.65 -1.45
C PHE A 74 -11.30 4.36 -0.97
N HIS A 75 -10.67 3.32 -1.49
CA HIS A 75 -9.30 2.94 -1.11
C HIS A 75 -8.26 4.01 -1.47
N ASN A 76 -8.45 4.72 -2.58
CA ASN A 76 -7.60 5.85 -2.88
C ASN A 76 -7.73 6.95 -1.81
N LEU A 77 -8.95 7.34 -1.44
CA LEU A 77 -9.16 8.36 -0.41
C LEU A 77 -8.67 7.91 0.97
N ALA A 78 -8.95 6.68 1.37
CA ALA A 78 -8.47 6.10 2.63
C ALA A 78 -6.94 6.07 2.74
N SER A 79 -6.24 5.94 1.61
CA SER A 79 -4.78 5.92 1.58
C SER A 79 -4.15 7.29 1.42
N SER A 80 -4.78 8.17 0.62
CA SER A 80 -4.17 9.42 0.15
C SER A 80 -4.76 10.67 0.76
N HIS A 81 -5.99 10.63 1.27
CA HIS A 81 -6.70 11.79 1.83
C HIS A 81 -7.74 11.35 2.87
N THR A 82 -7.28 10.63 3.91
CA THR A 82 -8.15 10.11 4.96
C THR A 82 -8.58 11.19 5.95
N ASN A 83 -9.64 10.88 6.69
CA ASN A 83 -10.14 11.61 7.84
C ASN A 83 -10.92 10.65 8.74
N GLU A 84 -11.30 11.06 9.95
CA GLU A 84 -12.03 10.25 10.93
C GLU A 84 -13.27 9.56 10.35
N HIS A 85 -14.00 10.23 9.46
CA HIS A 85 -15.19 9.66 8.82
C HIS A 85 -14.85 8.54 7.83
N ILE A 86 -13.83 8.74 6.99
CA ILE A 86 -13.33 7.70 6.07
C ILE A 86 -12.77 6.51 6.85
N GLU A 87 -12.03 6.76 7.93
CA GLU A 87 -11.46 5.71 8.79
C GLU A 87 -12.55 4.88 9.48
N ALA A 88 -13.61 5.52 9.96
CA ALA A 88 -14.77 4.82 10.52
C ALA A 88 -15.47 3.92 9.48
N ILE A 89 -15.62 4.41 8.25
CA ILE A 89 -16.19 3.61 7.15
C ILE A 89 -15.24 2.45 6.79
N GLU A 90 -13.93 2.68 6.71
CA GLU A 90 -12.92 1.65 6.43
C GLU A 90 -13.02 0.51 7.45
N LEU A 91 -13.04 0.85 8.73
CA LEU A 91 -13.14 -0.12 9.82
C LEU A 91 -14.46 -0.92 9.77
N HIS A 92 -15.57 -0.24 9.49
CA HIS A 92 -16.89 -0.89 9.35
C HIS A 92 -16.93 -1.82 8.12
N MET A 93 -16.41 -1.38 6.99
CA MET A 93 -16.50 -2.12 5.74
C MET A 93 -15.50 -3.29 5.64
N ALA A 94 -14.39 -3.28 6.36
CA ALA A 94 -13.40 -4.34 6.30
C ALA A 94 -13.97 -5.75 6.55
N PRO A 95 -14.70 -6.03 7.64
CA PRO A 95 -15.35 -7.32 7.84
C PRO A 95 -16.51 -7.58 6.86
N VAL A 96 -17.25 -6.55 6.47
CA VAL A 96 -18.38 -6.68 5.50
C VAL A 96 -17.84 -7.16 4.14
N MET A 97 -16.78 -6.53 3.64
CA MET A 97 -16.12 -6.92 2.39
C MET A 97 -15.50 -8.32 2.48
N ALA A 98 -14.83 -8.62 3.59
CA ALA A 98 -14.28 -9.94 3.84
C ALA A 98 -15.35 -11.04 3.82
N LYS A 99 -16.51 -10.79 4.43
CA LYS A 99 -17.66 -11.68 4.40
C LYS A 99 -18.25 -11.84 3.01
N HIS A 100 -18.38 -10.74 2.26
CA HIS A 100 -18.87 -10.73 0.89
C HIS A 100 -18.02 -11.64 -0.02
N TRP A 101 -16.73 -11.40 -0.07
CA TRP A 101 -15.79 -12.20 -0.88
C TRP A 101 -15.72 -13.66 -0.42
N THR A 102 -15.74 -13.89 0.90
CA THR A 102 -15.78 -15.26 1.45
C THR A 102 -17.06 -15.98 1.02
N GLY A 103 -18.21 -15.29 1.03
CA GLY A 103 -19.48 -15.82 0.55
C GLY A 103 -19.45 -16.24 -0.91
N ILE A 104 -18.83 -15.44 -1.77
CA ILE A 104 -18.65 -15.74 -3.19
C ILE A 104 -17.73 -16.96 -3.38
N HIS A 105 -16.53 -16.93 -2.78
CA HIS A 105 -15.56 -18.02 -2.93
C HIS A 105 -16.02 -19.34 -2.31
N MET A 106 -16.89 -19.30 -1.32
CA MET A 106 -17.47 -20.48 -0.67
C MET A 106 -18.84 -20.85 -1.23
N ASN A 107 -19.30 -20.22 -2.33
CA ASN A 107 -20.53 -20.57 -3.00
C ASN A 107 -20.39 -21.92 -3.70
N GLY A 108 -21.07 -22.96 -3.19
CA GLY A 108 -20.96 -24.33 -3.70
C GLY A 108 -21.37 -24.50 -5.16
N PRO A 109 -22.57 -24.01 -5.56
CA PRO A 109 -23.01 -24.05 -6.96
C PRO A 109 -22.04 -23.35 -7.92
N LEU A 110 -21.55 -22.18 -7.58
CA LEU A 110 -20.56 -21.44 -8.39
C LEU A 110 -19.25 -22.22 -8.52
N PHE A 111 -18.73 -22.72 -7.40
CA PHE A 111 -17.51 -23.52 -7.42
C PHE A 111 -17.66 -24.80 -8.22
N ALA A 112 -18.83 -25.46 -8.18
CA ALA A 112 -19.09 -26.66 -8.97
C ALA A 112 -18.99 -26.39 -10.49
N ARG A 113 -19.43 -25.21 -10.96
CA ARG A 113 -19.28 -24.81 -12.36
C ARG A 113 -17.80 -24.62 -12.72
N ILE A 114 -17.04 -23.91 -11.91
CA ILE A 114 -15.59 -23.68 -12.10
C ILE A 114 -14.82 -25.01 -12.05
N ASP A 115 -15.11 -25.87 -11.08
CA ASP A 115 -14.44 -27.17 -10.91
C ASP A 115 -14.75 -28.12 -12.09
N SER A 116 -15.98 -28.10 -12.61
CA SER A 116 -16.36 -28.85 -13.82
C SER A 116 -15.55 -28.41 -15.05
N LEU A 117 -15.37 -27.10 -15.26
CA LEU A 117 -14.52 -26.58 -16.33
C LEU A 117 -13.07 -27.02 -16.14
N LYS A 118 -12.53 -26.90 -14.93
CA LYS A 118 -11.16 -27.30 -14.62
C LYS A 118 -10.91 -28.79 -14.87
N GLN A 119 -11.85 -29.67 -14.48
CA GLN A 119 -11.74 -31.11 -14.71
C GLN A 119 -11.78 -31.49 -16.19
N ASN A 120 -12.40 -30.66 -17.03
CA ASN A 120 -12.55 -30.89 -18.47
C ASN A 120 -11.67 -29.98 -19.33
N GLU A 121 -10.70 -29.27 -18.75
CA GLU A 121 -9.91 -28.22 -19.42
C GLU A 121 -9.30 -28.67 -20.77
N GLY A 122 -8.83 -29.91 -20.88
CA GLY A 122 -8.29 -30.46 -22.13
C GLY A 122 -9.30 -30.65 -23.27
N LYS A 123 -10.62 -30.53 -22.99
CA LYS A 123 -11.70 -30.68 -23.98
C LYS A 123 -12.35 -29.35 -24.37
N LEU A 124 -11.97 -28.23 -23.68
CA LEU A 124 -12.64 -26.93 -23.87
C LEU A 124 -12.16 -26.18 -25.12
N GLY A 125 -11.05 -26.60 -25.75
CA GLY A 125 -10.49 -25.90 -26.91
C GLY A 125 -9.99 -24.48 -26.63
N LEU A 126 -9.71 -24.17 -25.36
CA LEU A 126 -9.23 -22.84 -24.92
C LEU A 126 -7.75 -22.64 -25.30
N ASP A 127 -7.39 -21.39 -25.55
CA ASP A 127 -5.99 -21.01 -25.71
C ASP A 127 -5.21 -21.02 -24.37
N ALA A 128 -3.91 -20.81 -24.42
CA ALA A 128 -3.04 -20.88 -23.26
C ALA A 128 -3.38 -19.81 -22.20
N GLU A 129 -3.80 -18.62 -22.62
CA GLU A 129 -4.18 -17.52 -21.72
C GLU A 129 -5.49 -17.87 -21.00
N SER A 130 -6.53 -18.26 -21.72
CA SER A 130 -7.83 -18.66 -21.16
C SER A 130 -7.70 -19.86 -20.20
N LEU A 131 -6.86 -20.86 -20.54
CA LEU A 131 -6.54 -21.97 -19.62
C LEU A 131 -5.87 -21.45 -18.34
N ARG A 132 -4.97 -20.48 -18.46
CA ARG A 132 -4.32 -19.88 -17.30
C ARG A 132 -5.29 -19.09 -16.43
N VAL A 133 -6.23 -18.36 -17.02
CA VAL A 133 -7.29 -17.65 -16.30
C VAL A 133 -8.18 -18.63 -15.54
N LEU A 134 -8.65 -19.69 -16.18
CA LEU A 134 -9.43 -20.75 -15.54
C LEU A 134 -8.66 -21.36 -14.35
N ASP A 135 -7.37 -21.64 -14.52
CA ASP A 135 -6.50 -22.18 -13.47
C ASP A 135 -6.39 -21.22 -12.27
N ARG A 136 -6.30 -19.91 -12.52
CA ARG A 136 -6.28 -18.89 -11.48
C ARG A 136 -7.59 -18.82 -10.71
N TYR A 137 -8.74 -18.76 -11.39
CA TYR A 137 -10.05 -18.77 -10.74
C TYR A 137 -10.24 -20.00 -9.87
N TRP A 138 -9.99 -21.18 -10.41
CA TRP A 138 -10.10 -22.42 -9.66
C TRP A 138 -9.20 -22.43 -8.42
N LEU A 139 -7.94 -22.02 -8.58
CA LEU A 139 -6.98 -21.98 -7.48
C LEU A 139 -7.39 -20.96 -6.41
N ASP A 140 -7.88 -19.81 -6.79
CA ASP A 140 -8.30 -18.76 -5.86
C ASP A 140 -9.49 -19.21 -5.02
N PHE A 141 -10.48 -19.87 -5.62
CA PHE A 141 -11.60 -20.49 -4.91
C PHE A 141 -11.13 -21.58 -3.94
N VAL A 142 -10.26 -22.50 -4.37
CA VAL A 142 -9.71 -23.56 -3.52
C VAL A 142 -8.94 -22.96 -2.34
N ARG A 143 -8.11 -21.97 -2.57
CA ARG A 143 -7.31 -21.29 -1.55
C ARG A 143 -8.15 -20.42 -0.61
N ALA A 144 -9.30 -19.96 -1.07
CA ALA A 144 -10.28 -19.27 -0.22
C ALA A 144 -11.11 -20.21 0.63
N GLY A 145 -11.10 -21.54 0.34
CA GLY A 145 -11.75 -22.54 1.17
C GLY A 145 -12.97 -23.22 0.51
N ALA A 146 -13.15 -23.13 -0.81
CA ALA A 146 -14.27 -23.76 -1.50
C ALA A 146 -14.40 -25.28 -1.25
N LYS A 147 -13.29 -25.97 -0.97
CA LYS A 147 -13.23 -27.40 -0.65
C LYS A 147 -13.34 -27.73 0.84
N VAL A 148 -13.35 -26.72 1.72
CA VAL A 148 -13.51 -26.92 3.17
C VAL A 148 -14.97 -27.22 3.50
N GLN A 149 -15.22 -28.22 4.33
CA GLN A 149 -16.55 -28.71 4.67
C GLN A 149 -16.88 -28.52 6.16
N GLY A 150 -18.18 -28.54 6.48
CA GLY A 150 -18.69 -28.55 7.85
C GLY A 150 -18.25 -27.34 8.68
N ALA A 151 -18.04 -27.54 9.98
CA ALA A 151 -17.65 -26.50 10.93
C ALA A 151 -16.33 -25.77 10.55
N GLY A 152 -15.45 -26.42 9.78
CA GLY A 152 -14.24 -25.81 9.28
C GLY A 152 -14.50 -24.63 8.32
N LYS A 153 -15.58 -24.68 7.55
CA LYS A 153 -15.98 -23.64 6.61
C LYS A 153 -16.42 -22.37 7.35
N GLU A 154 -17.27 -22.51 8.35
CA GLU A 154 -17.75 -21.39 9.18
C GLU A 154 -16.59 -20.76 9.96
N ARG A 155 -15.72 -21.60 10.53
CA ARG A 155 -14.53 -21.11 11.25
C ARG A 155 -13.58 -20.36 10.33
N LEU A 156 -13.36 -20.84 9.12
CA LEU A 156 -12.50 -20.17 8.13
C LEU A 156 -13.09 -18.80 7.72
N ALA A 157 -14.40 -18.71 7.51
CA ALA A 157 -15.07 -17.45 7.23
C ALA A 157 -14.85 -16.43 8.37
N HIS A 158 -15.09 -16.83 9.60
CA HIS A 158 -14.86 -15.98 10.77
C HIS A 158 -13.40 -15.52 10.91
N ILE A 159 -12.43 -16.42 10.62
CA ILE A 159 -11.00 -16.04 10.64
C ILE A 159 -10.70 -14.98 9.58
N VAL A 160 -11.25 -15.09 8.38
CA VAL A 160 -11.03 -14.12 7.30
C VAL A 160 -11.62 -12.76 7.67
N GLU A 161 -12.84 -12.72 8.19
CA GLU A 161 -13.50 -11.49 8.66
C GLU A 161 -12.68 -10.82 9.78
N ARG A 162 -12.27 -11.60 10.79
CA ARG A 162 -11.49 -11.05 11.91
C ARG A 162 -10.11 -10.53 11.47
N LEU A 163 -9.43 -11.25 10.57
CA LEU A 163 -8.14 -10.80 10.01
C LEU A 163 -8.28 -9.51 9.18
N ALA A 164 -9.40 -9.27 8.52
CA ALA A 164 -9.66 -8.02 7.83
C ALA A 164 -9.78 -6.85 8.81
N THR A 165 -10.59 -7.00 9.86
CA THR A 165 -10.72 -6.01 10.94
C THR A 165 -9.36 -5.70 11.58
N LEU A 166 -8.61 -6.73 12.00
CA LEU A 166 -7.29 -6.56 12.62
C LEU A 166 -6.29 -5.87 11.70
N GLY A 167 -6.38 -6.11 10.40
CA GLY A 167 -5.51 -5.47 9.41
C GLY A 167 -5.79 -3.96 9.28
N THR A 168 -7.06 -3.57 9.29
CA THR A 168 -7.48 -2.17 9.27
C THR A 168 -7.10 -1.45 10.56
N GLU A 169 -7.42 -2.03 11.72
CA GLU A 169 -7.03 -1.49 13.04
C GLU A 169 -5.52 -1.29 13.12
N PHE A 170 -4.73 -2.27 12.68
CA PHE A 170 -3.26 -2.16 12.66
C PHE A 170 -2.78 -0.96 11.84
N GLY A 171 -3.34 -0.78 10.65
CA GLY A 171 -2.95 0.33 9.76
C GLY A 171 -3.33 1.70 10.33
N GLN A 172 -4.53 1.82 10.89
CA GLN A 172 -5.02 3.05 11.52
C GLN A 172 -4.20 3.40 12.78
N ASN A 173 -3.83 2.43 13.61
CA ASN A 173 -2.97 2.65 14.78
C ASN A 173 -1.59 3.21 14.40
N VAL A 174 -0.96 2.67 13.35
CA VAL A 174 0.34 3.20 12.89
C VAL A 174 0.19 4.63 12.37
N LEU A 175 -0.87 4.93 11.62
CA LEU A 175 -1.12 6.27 11.11
C LEU A 175 -1.42 7.26 12.25
N ALA A 176 -2.20 6.86 13.24
CA ALA A 176 -2.53 7.69 14.40
C ALA A 176 -1.26 8.04 15.20
N ASP A 177 -0.37 7.07 15.45
CA ASP A 177 0.93 7.34 16.09
C ASP A 177 1.80 8.32 15.26
N GLU A 178 1.79 8.17 13.93
CA GLU A 178 2.53 9.08 13.04
C GLU A 178 1.95 10.49 13.06
N GLN A 179 0.63 10.62 13.07
CA GLN A 179 -0.06 11.91 13.14
C GLN A 179 0.11 12.62 14.48
N ALA A 180 0.10 11.85 15.58
CA ALA A 180 0.19 12.41 16.93
C ALA A 180 1.61 12.91 17.28
N TYR A 181 2.65 12.30 16.70
CA TYR A 181 4.01 12.66 17.04
C TYR A 181 4.45 13.93 16.35
N VAL A 182 4.85 14.92 17.15
CA VAL A 182 5.52 16.13 16.69
C VAL A 182 6.58 16.54 17.73
N LEU A 183 7.77 16.86 17.25
CA LEU A 183 8.89 17.32 18.07
C LEU A 183 9.22 18.76 17.70
N PRO A 184 8.86 19.76 18.55
CA PRO A 184 9.30 21.14 18.38
C PRO A 184 10.81 21.27 18.54
N LEU A 185 11.45 22.13 17.72
CA LEU A 185 12.89 22.33 17.69
C LEU A 185 13.23 23.82 17.67
N ALA A 186 14.38 24.16 18.25
CA ALA A 186 15.02 25.45 18.11
C ALA A 186 16.05 25.44 16.97
N GLU A 187 16.48 26.59 16.50
CA GLU A 187 17.52 26.73 15.46
C GLU A 187 18.81 25.97 15.81
N ALA A 188 19.22 26.01 17.09
CA ALA A 188 20.42 25.32 17.57
C ALA A 188 20.37 23.79 17.44
N ASP A 189 19.17 23.20 17.45
CA ASP A 189 18.99 21.77 17.29
C ASP A 189 19.27 21.29 15.85
N LEU A 190 19.20 22.22 14.89
CA LEU A 190 19.34 21.95 13.45
C LEU A 190 20.75 22.25 12.93
N ALA A 191 21.77 22.31 13.80
CA ALA A 191 23.16 22.39 13.37
C ALA A 191 23.51 21.21 12.44
N GLY A 192 24.15 21.49 11.30
CA GLY A 192 24.48 20.49 10.26
C GLY A 192 23.34 20.13 9.29
N VAL A 193 22.10 20.51 9.59
CA VAL A 193 20.94 20.20 8.73
C VAL A 193 20.91 21.17 7.54
N PRO A 194 20.76 20.67 6.29
CA PRO A 194 20.66 21.50 5.09
C PRO A 194 19.42 22.39 5.08
N ASP A 195 19.49 23.51 4.35
CA ASP A 195 18.42 24.52 4.31
C ASP A 195 17.09 23.96 3.84
N PHE A 196 17.06 23.08 2.84
CA PHE A 196 15.82 22.45 2.38
C PHE A 196 15.07 21.67 3.48
N ALA A 197 15.83 21.03 4.39
CA ALA A 197 15.24 20.28 5.49
C ALA A 197 14.83 21.20 6.64
N LYS A 198 15.53 22.32 6.84
CA LYS A 198 15.10 23.37 7.76
C LYS A 198 13.82 24.05 7.30
N GLU A 199 13.71 24.37 6.01
CA GLU A 199 12.49 24.93 5.41
C GLU A 199 11.30 23.99 5.58
N ALA A 200 11.48 22.68 5.32
CA ALA A 200 10.45 21.68 5.56
C ALA A 200 10.05 21.57 7.04
N ALA A 201 11.01 21.68 7.96
CA ALA A 201 10.74 21.67 9.39
C ALA A 201 10.02 22.96 9.86
N ALA A 202 10.32 24.12 9.26
CA ALA A 202 9.61 25.37 9.53
C ALA A 202 8.15 25.32 9.04
N GLU A 203 7.92 24.79 7.84
CA GLU A 203 6.56 24.60 7.31
C GLU A 203 5.77 23.60 8.18
N THR A 204 6.41 22.52 8.64
CA THR A 204 5.79 21.58 9.58
C THR A 204 5.35 22.27 10.89
N ALA A 205 6.17 23.16 11.46
CA ALA A 205 5.81 23.90 12.66
C ALA A 205 4.59 24.80 12.44
N LYS A 206 4.56 25.47 11.29
CA LYS A 206 3.44 26.34 10.87
C LYS A 206 2.16 25.54 10.65
N ASP A 207 2.21 24.45 9.91
CA ASP A 207 1.05 23.58 9.65
C ASP A 207 0.46 23.00 10.93
N ARG A 208 1.33 22.68 11.89
CA ARG A 208 0.96 22.19 13.22
C ARG A 208 0.59 23.31 14.20
N LYS A 209 0.68 24.59 13.78
CA LYS A 209 0.37 25.79 14.60
C LYS A 209 1.12 25.82 15.93
N LEU A 210 2.42 25.51 15.87
CA LEU A 210 3.30 25.52 17.04
C LEU A 210 3.95 26.89 17.24
N ASP A 211 4.26 27.25 18.49
CA ASP A 211 5.03 28.44 18.81
C ASP A 211 6.54 28.28 18.52
N ALA A 212 7.01 27.05 18.32
CA ALA A 212 8.38 26.75 17.95
C ALA A 212 8.66 27.11 16.48
N PRO A 213 9.88 27.58 16.13
CA PRO A 213 10.23 27.97 14.77
C PRO A 213 10.35 26.77 13.82
N PHE A 214 10.61 25.56 14.34
CA PHE A 214 10.76 24.34 13.59
C PHE A 214 10.06 23.17 14.28
N ALA A 215 9.66 22.18 13.52
CA ALA A 215 9.15 20.92 14.04
C ALA A 215 9.44 19.76 13.09
N VAL A 216 9.61 18.57 13.65
CA VAL A 216 9.76 17.32 12.89
C VAL A 216 8.75 16.31 13.36
N THR A 217 8.31 15.45 12.43
CA THR A 217 7.37 14.33 12.66
C THR A 217 8.07 13.01 12.45
N THR A 218 7.34 11.90 12.61
CA THR A 218 7.85 10.56 12.29
C THR A 218 7.58 10.15 10.85
N SER A 219 7.13 11.05 9.97
CA SER A 219 7.07 10.77 8.54
C SER A 219 8.47 10.59 7.96
N ARG A 220 8.62 9.73 6.98
CA ARG A 220 9.93 9.38 6.40
C ARG A 220 10.68 10.62 5.88
N SER A 221 9.98 11.49 5.18
CA SER A 221 10.54 12.74 4.63
C SER A 221 11.02 13.72 5.70
N SER A 222 10.45 13.68 6.91
CA SER A 222 10.87 14.51 8.06
C SER A 222 12.03 13.86 8.83
N VAL A 223 12.00 12.55 9.03
CA VAL A 223 12.99 11.82 9.85
C VAL A 223 14.33 11.67 9.14
N GLU A 224 14.34 11.24 7.87
CA GLU A 224 15.58 10.85 7.18
C GLU A 224 16.60 12.00 7.08
N PRO A 225 16.24 13.25 6.73
CA PRO A 225 17.19 14.34 6.69
C PRO A 225 17.81 14.64 8.07
N ILE A 226 17.03 14.58 9.13
CA ILE A 226 17.55 14.81 10.49
C ILE A 226 18.53 13.70 10.90
N LEU A 227 18.21 12.44 10.62
CA LEU A 227 19.12 11.32 10.92
C LEU A 227 20.39 11.34 10.07
N ALA A 228 20.36 11.94 8.88
CA ALA A 228 21.51 12.02 7.99
C ALA A 228 22.41 13.21 8.29
N PHE A 229 21.84 14.35 8.69
CA PHE A 229 22.57 15.62 8.69
C PHE A 229 22.69 16.31 10.06
N ALA A 230 21.75 16.10 11.01
CA ALA A 230 21.79 16.81 12.28
C ALA A 230 23.04 16.44 13.11
N ASP A 231 23.84 17.44 13.50
CA ASP A 231 25.01 17.24 14.37
C ASP A 231 24.61 16.78 15.79
N ASN A 232 23.42 17.20 16.25
CA ASN A 232 22.88 16.84 17.57
C ASN A 232 22.55 15.35 17.66
N ARG A 233 23.41 14.56 18.32
CA ARG A 233 23.26 13.11 18.47
C ARG A 233 22.02 12.73 19.27
N ASP A 234 21.70 13.47 20.32
CA ASP A 234 20.55 13.19 21.19
C ASP A 234 19.23 13.42 20.43
N LEU A 235 19.19 14.39 19.52
CA LEU A 235 18.07 14.59 18.62
C LEU A 235 17.91 13.40 17.68
N ARG A 236 19.00 12.90 17.07
CA ARG A 236 18.94 11.70 16.21
C ARG A 236 18.44 10.50 16.98
N GLU A 237 18.93 10.24 18.18
CA GLU A 237 18.48 9.14 19.04
C GLU A 237 16.99 9.25 19.36
N LYS A 238 16.54 10.42 19.82
CA LYS A 238 15.14 10.69 20.18
C LYS A 238 14.21 10.45 19.01
N LEU A 239 14.55 11.00 17.85
CA LEU A 239 13.72 10.87 16.65
C LEU A 239 13.73 9.44 16.08
N PHE A 240 14.89 8.77 16.08
CA PHE A 240 15.00 7.37 15.66
C PHE A 240 14.12 6.44 16.51
N LYS A 241 14.18 6.61 17.84
CA LYS A 241 13.36 5.80 18.77
C LYS A 241 11.87 6.05 18.55
N ALA A 242 11.46 7.29 18.40
CA ALA A 242 10.06 7.61 18.09
C ALA A 242 9.62 7.02 16.74
N TRP A 243 10.46 7.14 15.73
CA TRP A 243 10.17 6.60 14.39
C TRP A 243 10.01 5.09 14.35
N THR A 244 10.87 4.36 15.08
CA THR A 244 10.84 2.90 15.12
C THR A 244 9.77 2.33 16.06
N ALA A 245 9.23 3.13 16.97
CA ALA A 245 8.21 2.74 17.94
C ALA A 245 6.76 2.96 17.45
N ARG A 246 6.54 3.40 16.23
CA ARG A 246 5.18 3.60 15.69
C ARG A 246 4.39 2.30 15.72
N GLY A 247 3.19 2.34 16.33
CA GLY A 247 2.35 1.18 16.58
C GLY A 247 2.83 0.27 17.71
N ASP A 248 3.89 0.65 18.45
CA ASP A 248 4.41 -0.06 19.63
C ASP A 248 4.57 0.87 20.86
N ASN A 249 3.98 2.05 20.81
CA ASN A 249 3.94 2.96 21.94
C ASN A 249 2.96 2.46 23.03
N PRO A 250 3.19 2.79 24.32
CA PRO A 250 2.28 2.40 25.40
C PRO A 250 1.03 3.31 25.44
N ASN A 251 0.25 3.30 24.39
CA ASN A 251 -0.98 4.06 24.18
C ASN A 251 -2.06 3.17 23.55
N ASP A 252 -3.22 3.75 23.23
CA ASP A 252 -4.37 3.06 22.65
C ASP A 252 -4.11 2.57 21.20
N HIS A 253 -3.00 2.96 20.58
CA HIS A 253 -2.60 2.58 19.23
C HIS A 253 -1.53 1.47 19.20
N ASN A 254 -1.32 0.78 20.33
CA ASN A 254 -0.36 -0.32 20.40
C ASN A 254 -0.85 -1.57 19.67
N ASN A 255 -0.06 -2.05 18.73
CA ASN A 255 -0.41 -3.19 17.86
C ASN A 255 0.03 -4.57 18.40
N ALA A 256 0.68 -4.66 19.55
CA ALA A 256 1.25 -5.93 20.03
C ALA A 256 0.19 -7.04 20.20
N ALA A 257 -0.97 -6.71 20.78
CA ALA A 257 -2.07 -7.66 20.95
C ALA A 257 -2.68 -8.07 19.59
N LEU A 258 -2.83 -7.12 18.68
CA LEU A 258 -3.33 -7.38 17.32
C LEU A 258 -2.41 -8.34 16.58
N ILE A 259 -1.10 -8.13 16.65
CA ILE A 259 -0.08 -8.99 16.03
C ILE A 259 -0.18 -10.43 16.55
N GLN A 260 -0.31 -10.60 17.87
CA GLN A 260 -0.45 -11.92 18.48
C GLN A 260 -1.70 -12.65 17.97
N GLU A 261 -2.84 -11.96 17.92
CA GLU A 261 -4.07 -12.54 17.39
C GLU A 261 -3.95 -12.85 15.90
N MET A 262 -3.41 -11.94 15.10
CA MET A 262 -3.21 -12.15 13.65
C MET A 262 -2.33 -13.37 13.37
N VAL A 263 -1.23 -13.54 14.08
CA VAL A 263 -0.31 -14.68 13.89
C VAL A 263 -1.02 -15.99 14.21
N ARG A 264 -1.79 -16.05 15.32
CA ARG A 264 -2.55 -17.22 15.72
C ARG A 264 -3.62 -17.57 14.66
N LEU A 265 -4.41 -16.59 14.21
CA LEU A 265 -5.45 -16.79 13.19
C LEU A 265 -4.87 -17.20 11.83
N ARG A 266 -3.74 -16.64 11.43
CA ARG A 266 -3.02 -17.04 10.20
C ARG A 266 -2.55 -18.49 10.27
N ALA A 267 -2.03 -18.93 11.41
CA ALA A 267 -1.62 -20.32 11.60
C ALA A 267 -2.81 -21.29 11.55
N GLU A 268 -3.94 -20.93 12.18
CA GLU A 268 -5.18 -21.70 12.15
C GLU A 268 -5.77 -21.75 10.72
N ARG A 269 -5.82 -20.63 10.02
CA ARG A 269 -6.23 -20.58 8.60
C ARG A 269 -5.45 -21.54 7.73
N ALA A 270 -4.13 -21.55 7.88
CA ALA A 270 -3.26 -22.45 7.10
C ALA A 270 -3.60 -23.91 7.35
N LYS A 271 -3.82 -24.31 8.60
CA LYS A 271 -4.20 -25.68 8.97
C LYS A 271 -5.55 -26.08 8.39
N LEU A 272 -6.57 -25.21 8.47
CA LEU A 272 -7.89 -25.45 7.90
C LEU A 272 -7.83 -25.67 6.39
N LEU A 273 -6.90 -25.00 5.71
CA LEU A 273 -6.66 -25.13 4.27
C LEU A 273 -5.69 -26.27 3.89
N GLY A 274 -5.25 -27.09 4.87
CA GLY A 274 -4.38 -28.25 4.64
C GLY A 274 -2.89 -27.91 4.48
N TYR A 275 -2.46 -26.70 4.83
CA TYR A 275 -1.05 -26.30 4.77
C TYR A 275 -0.33 -26.47 6.11
N LYS A 276 0.94 -26.86 6.06
CA LYS A 276 1.79 -27.05 7.24
C LYS A 276 1.98 -25.76 8.05
N THR A 277 2.19 -24.62 7.38
CA THR A 277 2.32 -23.29 7.99
C THR A 277 1.70 -22.22 7.10
N PHE A 278 1.53 -21.01 7.64
CA PHE A 278 1.06 -19.87 6.87
C PHE A 278 2.02 -19.50 5.72
N ALA A 279 3.34 -19.70 5.90
CA ALA A 279 4.31 -19.48 4.84
C ALA A 279 4.10 -20.46 3.67
N HIS A 280 3.83 -21.75 3.94
CA HIS A 280 3.47 -22.71 2.88
C HIS A 280 2.21 -22.28 2.14
N PHE A 281 1.18 -21.82 2.85
CA PHE A 281 -0.03 -21.28 2.24
C PHE A 281 0.27 -20.07 1.35
N LYS A 282 1.01 -19.08 1.85
CA LYS A 282 1.27 -17.84 1.11
C LYS A 282 2.15 -18.04 -0.12
N LEU A 283 3.13 -18.93 -0.05
CA LEU A 283 4.12 -19.14 -1.11
C LEU A 283 3.69 -20.14 -2.19
N ALA A 284 2.68 -20.97 -1.94
CA ALA A 284 2.26 -22.03 -2.85
C ALA A 284 1.97 -21.55 -4.30
N ASP A 285 1.44 -20.34 -4.45
CA ASP A 285 1.12 -19.71 -5.74
C ASP A 285 2.09 -18.59 -6.16
N LYS A 286 3.22 -18.44 -5.45
CA LYS A 286 4.26 -17.43 -5.75
C LYS A 286 5.44 -18.06 -6.49
N MET A 287 6.36 -17.25 -7.02
CA MET A 287 7.55 -17.72 -7.73
C MET A 287 8.40 -18.70 -6.90
N ALA A 288 8.56 -18.43 -5.60
CA ALA A 288 9.35 -19.28 -4.72
C ALA A 288 8.73 -20.68 -4.46
N LYS A 289 7.42 -20.83 -4.62
CA LYS A 289 6.64 -22.08 -4.41
C LYS A 289 6.69 -22.64 -2.99
N SER A 290 7.79 -22.52 -2.27
CA SER A 290 7.97 -23.09 -0.93
C SER A 290 8.73 -22.15 0.01
N PRO A 291 8.52 -22.28 1.35
CA PRO A 291 9.33 -21.57 2.35
C PRO A 291 10.80 -21.91 2.27
N GLU A 292 11.16 -23.13 1.91
CA GLU A 292 12.54 -23.60 1.80
C GLU A 292 13.27 -22.87 0.67
N ALA A 293 12.63 -22.68 -0.50
CA ALA A 293 13.19 -21.94 -1.62
C ALA A 293 13.36 -20.45 -1.27
N ALA A 294 12.35 -19.83 -0.63
CA ALA A 294 12.43 -18.47 -0.17
C ALA A 294 13.54 -18.26 0.88
N ARG A 295 13.64 -19.17 1.86
CA ARG A 295 14.68 -19.16 2.89
C ARG A 295 16.07 -19.30 2.28
N LYS A 296 16.24 -20.25 1.35
CA LYS A 296 17.53 -20.44 0.67
C LYS A 296 18.01 -19.15 0.01
N LEU A 297 17.13 -18.47 -0.74
CA LEU A 297 17.46 -17.18 -1.39
C LEU A 297 17.87 -16.14 -0.35
N LEU A 298 17.12 -16.02 0.74
CA LEU A 298 17.41 -15.07 1.81
C LEU A 298 18.77 -15.38 2.49
N GLU A 299 19.06 -16.64 2.77
CA GLU A 299 20.30 -17.07 3.42
C GLU A 299 21.52 -16.91 2.48
N ASP A 300 21.37 -17.21 1.19
CA ASP A 300 22.41 -16.99 0.19
C ASP A 300 22.81 -15.51 0.08
N VAL A 301 21.84 -14.59 0.21
CA VAL A 301 22.09 -13.14 0.22
C VAL A 301 22.56 -12.66 1.60
N TRP A 302 22.03 -13.22 2.69
CA TRP A 302 22.30 -12.75 4.06
C TRP A 302 23.78 -12.87 4.45
N ALA A 303 24.41 -14.00 4.15
CA ALA A 303 25.79 -14.23 4.55
C ALA A 303 26.78 -13.20 3.98
N PRO A 304 26.81 -12.90 2.66
CA PRO A 304 27.64 -11.85 2.11
C PRO A 304 27.20 -10.44 2.54
N ALA A 305 25.88 -10.16 2.62
CA ALA A 305 25.35 -8.85 3.02
C ALA A 305 25.74 -8.52 4.47
N ARG A 306 25.61 -9.49 5.39
CA ARG A 306 26.01 -9.31 6.79
C ARG A 306 27.50 -9.02 6.93
N ARG A 307 28.36 -9.74 6.20
CA ARG A 307 29.80 -9.48 6.20
C ARG A 307 30.08 -8.05 5.74
N ARG A 308 29.47 -7.63 4.63
CA ARG A 308 29.62 -6.26 4.11
C ARG A 308 29.13 -5.21 5.12
N ALA A 309 27.97 -5.40 5.73
CA ALA A 309 27.45 -4.49 6.75
C ALA A 309 28.38 -4.35 7.97
N LEU A 310 29.07 -5.43 8.38
CA LEU A 310 30.05 -5.37 9.45
C LEU A 310 31.32 -4.58 9.05
N GLU A 311 31.79 -4.75 7.81
CA GLU A 311 32.91 -3.95 7.25
C GLU A 311 32.55 -2.46 7.18
N GLU A 312 31.33 -2.15 6.77
CA GLU A 312 30.80 -0.78 6.72
C GLU A 312 30.68 -0.18 8.12
N ARG A 313 30.11 -0.93 9.08
CA ARG A 313 30.06 -0.52 10.49
C ARG A 313 31.44 -0.14 11.02
N ASP A 314 32.44 -0.97 10.74
CA ASP A 314 33.81 -0.75 11.23
C ASP A 314 34.45 0.49 10.55
N ALA A 315 34.10 0.74 9.27
CA ALA A 315 34.50 1.97 8.58
C ALA A 315 33.84 3.22 9.20
N LEU A 316 32.52 3.16 9.50
CA LEU A 316 31.81 4.24 10.18
C LEU A 316 32.35 4.50 11.60
N GLN A 317 32.68 3.44 12.35
CA GLN A 317 33.28 3.58 13.68
C GLN A 317 34.63 4.29 13.65
N LYS A 318 35.42 4.11 12.57
CA LYS A 318 36.66 4.86 12.36
C LYS A 318 36.39 6.36 12.16
N VAL A 319 35.35 6.72 11.41
CA VAL A 319 34.94 8.12 11.24
C VAL A 319 34.53 8.73 12.59
N VAL A 320 33.74 8.00 13.42
CA VAL A 320 33.37 8.44 14.79
C VAL A 320 34.64 8.77 15.58
N THR A 321 35.60 7.85 15.64
CA THR A 321 36.85 8.05 16.40
C THR A 321 37.71 9.16 15.83
N GLY A 322 37.82 9.26 14.50
CA GLY A 322 38.59 10.30 13.80
C GLY A 322 38.04 11.71 13.99
N THR A 323 36.74 11.85 14.21
CA THR A 323 36.08 13.12 14.54
C THR A 323 36.02 13.43 16.05
N GLY A 324 36.75 12.66 16.88
CA GLY A 324 36.80 12.86 18.31
C GLY A 324 35.69 12.21 19.12
N GLY A 325 34.82 11.42 18.50
CA GLY A 325 33.77 10.68 19.19
C GLY A 325 34.32 9.54 20.01
N ASN A 326 33.94 9.43 21.29
CA ASN A 326 34.31 8.38 22.20
C ASN A 326 33.09 7.52 22.59
N PHE A 327 32.40 7.00 21.59
CA PHE A 327 31.23 6.15 21.77
C PHE A 327 31.16 5.06 20.67
N LYS A 328 30.41 4.03 20.96
CA LYS A 328 30.10 2.97 19.99
C LYS A 328 29.01 3.44 19.07
N LEU A 329 29.15 3.15 17.77
CA LEU A 329 28.14 3.44 16.75
C LEU A 329 26.81 2.72 17.09
N GLU A 330 25.75 3.47 17.15
CA GLU A 330 24.38 2.99 17.36
C GLU A 330 23.52 3.16 16.11
N ALA A 331 22.30 2.63 16.11
CA ALA A 331 21.43 2.64 14.94
C ALA A 331 21.07 4.05 14.43
N TRP A 332 20.91 5.02 15.34
CA TRP A 332 20.64 6.44 15.02
C TRP A 332 21.85 7.19 14.51
N ASP A 333 23.07 6.63 14.64
CA ASP A 333 24.31 7.23 14.15
C ASP A 333 24.63 6.80 12.71
N TRP A 334 24.04 5.69 12.22
CA TRP A 334 24.41 5.05 10.96
C TRP A 334 24.30 6.01 9.76
N ARG A 335 23.13 6.64 9.58
CA ARG A 335 22.90 7.55 8.45
C ARG A 335 23.85 8.76 8.49
N TYR A 336 24.03 9.33 9.65
CA TYR A 336 24.89 10.51 9.82
C TYR A 336 26.35 10.22 9.47
N TYR A 337 26.91 9.14 9.97
CA TYR A 337 28.31 8.80 9.66
C TYR A 337 28.45 8.19 8.24
N ALA A 338 27.45 7.55 7.71
CA ALA A 338 27.44 7.11 6.33
C ALA A 338 27.49 8.30 5.37
N GLU A 339 26.76 9.39 5.66
CA GLU A 339 26.80 10.62 4.87
C GLU A 339 28.18 11.28 4.92
N LYS A 340 28.79 11.39 6.10
CA LYS A 340 30.17 11.89 6.25
C LYS A 340 31.18 11.06 5.45
N LEU A 341 31.09 9.74 5.54
CA LEU A 341 31.95 8.83 4.78
C LEU A 341 31.72 8.92 3.26
N ARG A 342 30.45 9.10 2.84
CA ARG A 342 30.09 9.31 1.43
C ARG A 342 30.74 10.58 0.89
N LYS A 343 30.62 11.69 1.64
CA LYS A 343 31.26 12.97 1.27
C LYS A 343 32.78 12.85 1.20
N GLU A 344 33.40 12.21 2.18
CA GLU A 344 34.86 11.96 2.19
C GLU A 344 35.34 11.13 0.99
N ARG A 345 34.61 10.06 0.64
CA ARG A 345 35.04 9.13 -0.41
C ARG A 345 34.76 9.58 -1.82
N TYR A 346 33.67 10.29 -2.04
CA TYR A 346 33.15 10.58 -3.36
C TYR A 346 33.13 12.07 -3.69
N ASP A 347 33.51 12.92 -2.74
CA ASP A 347 33.43 14.39 -2.85
C ASP A 347 32.07 14.87 -3.38
N LEU A 348 31.01 14.19 -2.95
CA LEU A 348 29.64 14.42 -3.37
C LEU A 348 28.86 15.12 -2.29
N ASP A 349 28.44 16.36 -2.56
CA ASP A 349 27.54 17.13 -1.70
C ASP A 349 26.13 17.09 -2.26
N GLU A 350 25.17 16.67 -1.45
CA GLU A 350 23.78 16.57 -1.87
C GLU A 350 23.19 17.94 -2.24
N SER A 351 23.63 19.01 -1.59
CA SER A 351 23.21 20.38 -1.90
C SER A 351 23.60 20.83 -3.32
N GLU A 352 24.68 20.30 -3.86
CA GLU A 352 25.10 20.56 -5.25
C GLU A 352 24.26 19.76 -6.27
N VAL A 353 23.76 18.60 -5.85
CA VAL A 353 23.03 17.65 -6.74
C VAL A 353 21.52 17.97 -6.76
N MET A 354 20.94 18.35 -5.61
CA MET A 354 19.50 18.62 -5.48
C MET A 354 18.91 19.60 -6.50
N PRO A 355 19.57 20.72 -6.87
CA PRO A 355 19.03 21.66 -7.86
C PRO A 355 18.75 21.03 -9.24
N TYR A 356 19.41 19.92 -9.56
CA TYR A 356 19.17 19.17 -10.81
C TYR A 356 17.97 18.23 -10.74
N PHE A 357 17.52 17.89 -9.53
CA PHE A 357 16.41 16.93 -9.28
C PHE A 357 15.14 17.62 -8.75
N GLN A 358 14.87 18.83 -9.22
CA GLN A 358 13.61 19.51 -8.92
C GLN A 358 12.43 18.67 -9.43
N LEU A 359 11.34 18.62 -8.65
CA LEU A 359 10.16 17.81 -8.95
C LEU A 359 9.65 17.98 -10.38
N GLU A 360 9.54 19.24 -10.86
CA GLU A 360 9.10 19.52 -12.24
C GLU A 360 10.02 18.87 -13.28
N LYS A 361 11.33 18.98 -13.08
CA LYS A 361 12.31 18.38 -13.97
C LYS A 361 12.28 16.85 -13.95
N MET A 362 11.99 16.26 -12.78
CA MET A 362 11.85 14.82 -12.66
C MET A 362 10.58 14.30 -13.32
N ILE A 363 9.48 15.05 -13.25
CA ILE A 363 8.25 14.74 -13.97
C ILE A 363 8.49 14.82 -15.48
N GLU A 364 9.09 15.91 -15.96
CA GLU A 364 9.47 16.07 -17.37
C GLU A 364 10.36 14.92 -17.85
N ALA A 365 11.39 14.55 -17.08
CA ALA A 365 12.30 13.46 -17.41
C ALA A 365 11.60 12.09 -17.44
N ALA A 366 10.67 11.82 -16.52
CA ALA A 366 9.88 10.61 -16.53
C ALA A 366 9.01 10.51 -17.79
N PHE A 367 8.37 11.61 -18.18
CA PHE A 367 7.52 11.68 -19.37
C PHE A 367 8.36 11.56 -20.67
N ASP A 368 9.51 12.24 -20.76
CA ASP A 368 10.44 12.08 -21.89
C ASP A 368 10.92 10.64 -22.01
N THR A 369 11.24 10.00 -20.88
CA THR A 369 11.64 8.58 -20.89
C THR A 369 10.52 7.68 -21.38
N ALA A 370 9.28 7.89 -20.92
CA ALA A 370 8.12 7.13 -21.38
C ALA A 370 7.81 7.39 -22.87
N HIS A 371 8.01 8.62 -23.32
CA HIS A 371 7.90 8.95 -24.75
C HIS A 371 8.93 8.17 -25.59
N ARG A 372 10.20 8.22 -25.20
CA ARG A 372 11.29 7.52 -25.94
C ARG A 372 11.12 6.01 -25.98
N LEU A 373 10.70 5.41 -24.86
CA LEU A 373 10.57 3.95 -24.74
C LEU A 373 9.27 3.41 -25.34
N PHE A 374 8.17 4.14 -25.18
CA PHE A 374 6.82 3.62 -25.44
C PHE A 374 5.99 4.48 -26.39
N GLY A 375 6.48 5.66 -26.79
CA GLY A 375 5.75 6.61 -27.63
C GLY A 375 4.52 7.20 -26.92
N LEU A 376 4.61 7.40 -25.61
CA LEU A 376 3.56 8.00 -24.79
C LEU A 376 3.77 9.51 -24.67
N ASP A 377 2.70 10.28 -24.89
CA ASP A 377 2.67 11.73 -24.74
C ASP A 377 1.80 12.08 -23.53
N PHE A 378 2.21 13.12 -22.78
CA PHE A 378 1.54 13.55 -21.55
C PHE A 378 1.12 15.03 -21.69
N ALA A 379 -0.16 15.30 -21.53
CA ALA A 379 -0.72 16.66 -21.56
C ALA A 379 -1.45 16.97 -20.25
N GLU A 380 -1.01 18.01 -19.53
CA GLU A 380 -1.63 18.38 -18.25
C GLU A 380 -3.09 18.80 -18.46
N ARG A 381 -3.98 18.30 -17.59
CA ARG A 381 -5.43 18.55 -17.61
C ARG A 381 -5.84 19.22 -16.30
N LYS A 382 -6.40 20.41 -16.40
CA LYS A 382 -6.92 21.19 -15.26
C LYS A 382 -8.44 21.11 -15.11
N ASP A 383 -9.09 20.49 -16.07
CA ASP A 383 -10.54 20.30 -16.16
C ASP A 383 -11.01 18.95 -15.60
N VAL A 384 -10.08 18.11 -15.16
CA VAL A 384 -10.37 16.81 -14.50
C VAL A 384 -10.42 17.01 -13.00
N PRO A 385 -11.50 16.56 -12.31
CA PRO A 385 -11.60 16.67 -10.86
C PRO A 385 -10.51 15.91 -10.11
N VAL A 386 -10.03 16.50 -9.02
CA VAL A 386 -8.99 15.92 -8.14
C VAL A 386 -9.50 15.83 -6.70
N TYR A 387 -8.96 14.89 -5.92
CA TYR A 387 -9.33 14.69 -4.52
C TYR A 387 -8.54 15.59 -3.55
N HIS A 388 -7.47 16.23 -4.00
CA HIS A 388 -6.66 17.16 -3.21
C HIS A 388 -6.02 18.21 -4.13
N PRO A 389 -5.84 19.48 -3.70
CA PRO A 389 -5.25 20.55 -4.52
C PRO A 389 -3.82 20.24 -5.03
N ASP A 390 -3.04 19.45 -4.30
CA ASP A 390 -1.67 19.07 -4.69
C ASP A 390 -1.63 18.02 -5.82
N VAL A 391 -2.77 17.39 -6.13
CA VAL A 391 -2.85 16.35 -7.15
C VAL A 391 -2.90 16.99 -8.53
N ARG A 392 -2.02 16.54 -9.42
CA ARG A 392 -1.99 16.95 -10.81
C ARG A 392 -2.43 15.82 -11.71
N VAL A 393 -3.06 16.14 -12.83
CA VAL A 393 -3.58 15.14 -13.77
C VAL A 393 -3.01 15.39 -15.15
N TRP A 394 -2.60 14.32 -15.82
CA TRP A 394 -2.19 14.34 -17.23
C TRP A 394 -2.98 13.32 -18.03
N GLU A 395 -3.42 13.75 -19.20
CA GLU A 395 -3.87 12.83 -20.22
C GLU A 395 -2.69 12.15 -20.86
N VAL A 396 -2.70 10.84 -20.88
CA VAL A 396 -1.72 10.00 -21.56
C VAL A 396 -2.28 9.59 -22.91
N SER A 397 -1.52 9.87 -23.98
CA SER A 397 -1.91 9.51 -25.33
C SER A 397 -0.78 8.78 -26.05
N ARG A 398 -1.11 8.05 -27.10
CA ARG A 398 -0.14 7.39 -27.99
C ARG A 398 -0.57 7.58 -29.44
N LYS A 399 0.27 8.21 -30.24
CA LYS A 399 -0.04 8.55 -31.64
C LYS A 399 -1.38 9.30 -31.74
N GLY A 400 -1.62 10.25 -30.85
CA GLY A 400 -2.82 11.07 -30.80
C GLY A 400 -4.10 10.37 -30.30
N ARG A 401 -4.01 9.11 -29.88
CA ARG A 401 -5.16 8.39 -29.28
C ARG A 401 -5.02 8.34 -27.77
N HIS A 402 -6.11 8.61 -27.08
CA HIS A 402 -6.19 8.49 -25.62
C HIS A 402 -5.84 7.07 -25.15
N VAL A 403 -5.03 6.97 -24.10
CA VAL A 403 -4.63 5.73 -23.43
C VAL A 403 -5.18 5.68 -22.01
N GLY A 404 -5.12 6.81 -21.28
CA GLY A 404 -5.58 6.89 -19.90
C GLY A 404 -5.28 8.25 -19.27
N LEU A 405 -5.58 8.36 -17.97
CA LEU A 405 -5.22 9.49 -17.14
C LEU A 405 -4.12 9.08 -16.15
N PHE A 406 -3.18 9.97 -15.91
CA PHE A 406 -2.17 9.82 -14.89
C PHE A 406 -2.37 10.88 -13.80
N TYR A 407 -2.65 10.44 -12.57
CA TYR A 407 -2.76 11.28 -11.38
C TYR A 407 -1.44 11.25 -10.62
N GLY A 408 -0.78 12.39 -10.49
CA GLY A 408 0.46 12.54 -9.73
C GLY A 408 0.18 13.17 -8.38
N ASP A 409 0.42 12.44 -7.30
CA ASP A 409 0.26 12.89 -5.91
C ASP A 409 1.59 12.74 -5.16
N TYR A 410 2.45 13.74 -5.25
CA TYR A 410 3.86 13.67 -4.87
C TYR A 410 4.15 14.10 -3.43
N PHE A 411 3.30 14.93 -2.82
CA PHE A 411 3.58 15.53 -1.53
C PHE A 411 3.09 14.67 -0.36
N ALA A 412 3.88 14.66 0.71
CA ALA A 412 3.46 14.12 2.00
C ALA A 412 2.46 15.06 2.68
N ARG A 413 1.50 14.49 3.40
CA ARG A 413 0.56 15.22 4.24
C ARG A 413 0.04 14.32 5.36
N SER A 414 -0.49 14.91 6.44
CA SER A 414 -0.97 14.15 7.61
C SER A 414 -2.12 13.18 7.29
N SER A 415 -2.92 13.47 6.27
CA SER A 415 -4.03 12.61 5.81
C SER A 415 -3.61 11.51 4.83
N LYS A 416 -2.31 11.34 4.56
CA LYS A 416 -1.77 10.41 3.59
C LYS A 416 -0.86 9.40 4.25
N ARG A 417 -1.03 8.11 3.94
CA ARG A 417 -0.15 7.06 4.41
C ARG A 417 1.28 7.26 3.92
N GLY A 418 2.26 6.92 4.75
CA GLY A 418 3.67 6.96 4.37
C GLY A 418 4.03 5.89 3.34
N GLY A 419 5.02 6.20 2.50
CA GLY A 419 5.51 5.30 1.46
C GLY A 419 5.25 5.81 0.04
N ALA A 420 5.41 4.92 -0.94
CA ALA A 420 5.10 5.18 -2.34
C ALA A 420 4.36 3.99 -2.92
N TRP A 421 3.27 4.25 -3.64
CA TRP A 421 2.46 3.21 -4.27
C TRP A 421 1.83 3.74 -5.56
N MET A 422 1.26 2.83 -6.33
CA MET A 422 0.43 3.09 -7.49
C MET A 422 -0.88 2.32 -7.33
N SER A 423 -1.99 2.95 -7.70
CA SER A 423 -3.32 2.36 -7.76
C SER A 423 -4.04 2.82 -9.03
N SER A 424 -5.23 2.29 -9.29
CA SER A 424 -6.08 2.66 -10.43
C SER A 424 -7.52 2.90 -9.96
N PHE A 425 -8.27 3.67 -10.74
CA PHE A 425 -9.71 3.90 -10.58
C PHE A 425 -10.51 3.04 -11.55
#